data_3e9b11a70c4d168803933e2317479a82
#
_entry.id   3e9b11a70c4d168803933e2317479a82
#
_cell.length_a   1.000
_cell.length_b   1.000
_cell.length_c   1.000
_cell.angle_alpha   90.00
_cell.angle_beta   90.00
_cell.angle_gamma   90.00
#
_symmetry.space_group_name_H-M   'P 1'
#
loop_
_entity.id
_entity.type
_entity.pdbx_description
1 polymer ?
#
loop_
_entity_poly.entity_id
_entity_poly.type
_entity_poly.pdbx_seq_one_letter_code
_entity_poly.pdbx_strand_id
1 'polypeptide(L)'
;MKQKLILVDHMPYLVNRAGNLVIQLFTRDLAQWDVTVPMWRILAVLGEHGPQRLVDLALLTSIDVSTLSRTVGTMVRRGFILRGVAPANRREVVISITAQGRKILDKALPSAIRYEQSLITGLPKKDVEAAKRVLTAMFERLAEQVGRSPSMMEPNRKSTSRRSSKPQARK
;
A
#
# COMPACT_ATOMS: atom_id res chain seq x y z
N MET A 1 -2.79 2.05 43.40
CA MET A 1 -3.85 2.68 42.60
C MET A 1 -4.17 1.80 41.41
N LYS A 2 -5.44 1.37 41.23
CA LYS A 2 -5.82 0.61 40.02
C LYS A 2 -5.87 1.56 38.84
N GLN A 3 -4.99 1.35 37.87
CA GLN A 3 -4.97 2.14 36.64
C GLN A 3 -6.28 1.87 35.85
N LYS A 4 -7.11 2.90 35.65
CA LYS A 4 -8.39 2.78 34.93
C LYS A 4 -8.12 2.99 33.43
N LEU A 5 -8.34 1.97 32.62
CA LEU A 5 -8.28 2.11 31.17
C LEU A 5 -9.49 2.90 30.67
N ILE A 6 -9.25 4.01 29.99
CA ILE A 6 -10.28 4.77 29.26
C ILE A 6 -10.14 4.38 27.78
N LEU A 7 -11.01 3.49 27.32
CA LEU A 7 -10.88 2.86 26.00
C LEU A 7 -10.86 3.89 24.85
N VAL A 8 -11.71 4.94 24.96
CA VAL A 8 -11.83 5.96 23.90
C VAL A 8 -10.59 6.83 23.73
N ASP A 9 -9.71 6.88 24.74
CA ASP A 9 -8.44 7.61 24.69
C ASP A 9 -7.25 6.67 24.43
N HIS A 10 -7.50 5.35 24.33
CA HIS A 10 -6.45 4.36 24.17
C HIS A 10 -5.96 4.32 22.71
N MET A 11 -4.68 4.63 22.49
CA MET A 11 -4.09 4.77 21.14
C MET A 11 -4.36 3.57 20.22
N PRO A 12 -4.15 2.30 20.61
CA PRO A 12 -4.46 1.15 19.75
C PRO A 12 -5.93 1.09 19.34
N TYR A 13 -6.85 1.50 20.22
CA TYR A 13 -8.27 1.54 19.91
C TYR A 13 -8.60 2.64 18.89
N LEU A 14 -8.01 3.83 19.03
CA LEU A 14 -8.22 4.95 18.11
C LEU A 14 -7.70 4.59 16.70
N VAL A 15 -6.50 4.02 16.61
CA VAL A 15 -5.90 3.56 15.33
C VAL A 15 -6.78 2.51 14.67
N ASN A 16 -7.22 1.49 15.42
CA ASN A 16 -8.07 0.43 14.90
C ASN A 16 -9.44 0.97 14.44
N ARG A 17 -10.07 1.81 15.24
CA ARG A 17 -11.38 2.40 14.94
C ARG A 17 -11.33 3.25 13.67
N ALA A 18 -10.34 4.13 13.53
CA ALA A 18 -10.15 4.94 12.34
C ALA A 18 -9.87 4.06 11.12
N GLY A 19 -8.94 3.11 11.24
CA GLY A 19 -8.57 2.19 10.16
C GLY A 19 -9.74 1.35 9.64
N ASN A 20 -10.62 0.86 10.53
CA ASN A 20 -11.79 0.09 10.14
C ASN A 20 -12.77 0.92 9.30
N LEU A 21 -13.03 2.17 9.67
CA LEU A 21 -13.89 3.07 8.90
C LEU A 21 -13.26 3.41 7.53
N VAL A 22 -11.96 3.68 7.49
CA VAL A 22 -11.20 3.89 6.26
C VAL A 22 -11.40 2.70 5.31
N ILE A 23 -11.15 1.49 5.79
CA ILE A 23 -11.30 0.26 5.00
C ILE A 23 -12.74 0.09 4.51
N GLN A 24 -13.73 0.28 5.39
CA GLN A 24 -15.15 0.12 5.06
C GLN A 24 -15.58 1.05 3.92
N LEU A 25 -15.21 2.32 3.99
CA LEU A 25 -15.58 3.31 2.99
C LEU A 25 -14.84 3.07 1.67
N PHE A 26 -13.54 2.82 1.72
CA PHE A 26 -12.75 2.55 0.52
C PHE A 26 -13.17 1.25 -0.19
N THR A 27 -13.65 0.25 0.56
CA THR A 27 -14.21 -0.98 -0.02
C THR A 27 -15.40 -0.69 -0.92
N ARG A 28 -16.27 0.27 -0.55
CA ARG A 28 -17.42 0.67 -1.39
C ARG A 28 -16.97 1.26 -2.73
N ASP A 29 -15.93 2.10 -2.71
CA ASP A 29 -15.39 2.69 -3.93
C ASP A 29 -14.75 1.64 -4.85
N LEU A 30 -14.03 0.67 -4.26
CA LEU A 30 -13.37 -0.39 -5.02
C LEU A 30 -14.33 -1.42 -5.61
N ALA A 31 -15.54 -1.56 -5.05
CA ALA A 31 -16.54 -2.55 -5.48
C ALA A 31 -16.94 -2.40 -6.95
N GLN A 32 -16.94 -1.17 -7.50
CA GLN A 32 -17.26 -0.90 -8.90
C GLN A 32 -16.29 -1.56 -9.90
N TRP A 33 -15.09 -1.95 -9.45
CA TRP A 33 -14.09 -2.67 -10.25
C TRP A 33 -13.91 -4.13 -9.79
N ASP A 34 -14.76 -4.58 -8.86
CA ASP A 34 -14.64 -5.91 -8.23
C ASP A 34 -13.25 -6.14 -7.63
N VAL A 35 -12.71 -5.12 -6.96
CA VAL A 35 -11.40 -5.11 -6.32
C VAL A 35 -11.57 -4.96 -4.81
N THR A 36 -10.88 -5.81 -4.05
CA THR A 36 -10.83 -5.71 -2.59
C THR A 36 -9.67 -4.80 -2.15
N VAL A 37 -9.72 -4.29 -0.91
CA VAL A 37 -8.62 -3.48 -0.36
C VAL A 37 -7.26 -4.21 -0.39
N PRO A 38 -7.16 -5.51 -0.04
CA PRO A 38 -5.93 -6.27 -0.24
C PRO A 38 -5.44 -6.30 -1.70
N MET A 39 -6.33 -6.51 -2.67
CA MET A 39 -5.96 -6.49 -4.09
C MET A 39 -5.44 -5.12 -4.52
N TRP A 40 -6.10 -4.04 -4.10
CA TRP A 40 -5.66 -2.69 -4.40
C TRP A 40 -4.27 -2.40 -3.80
N ARG A 41 -4.02 -2.78 -2.53
CA ARG A 41 -2.69 -2.63 -1.91
C ARG A 41 -1.60 -3.34 -2.71
N ILE A 42 -1.87 -4.55 -3.18
CA ILE A 42 -0.95 -5.32 -4.03
C ILE A 42 -0.67 -4.56 -5.34
N LEU A 43 -1.72 -4.07 -6.02
CA LEU A 43 -1.55 -3.30 -7.25
C LEU A 43 -0.77 -2.01 -7.02
N ALA A 44 -1.04 -1.29 -5.92
CA ALA A 44 -0.34 -0.06 -5.56
C ALA A 44 1.15 -0.31 -5.34
N VAL A 45 1.51 -1.31 -4.53
CA VAL A 45 2.91 -1.69 -4.28
C VAL A 45 3.61 -2.09 -5.58
N LEU A 46 3.00 -2.96 -6.39
CA LEU A 46 3.59 -3.36 -7.67
C LEU A 46 3.68 -2.20 -8.67
N GLY A 47 2.77 -1.24 -8.56
CA GLY A 47 2.78 -0.02 -9.36
C GLY A 47 3.92 0.91 -9.02
N GLU A 48 4.26 1.02 -7.75
CA GLU A 48 5.28 1.91 -7.20
C GLU A 48 6.68 1.28 -7.23
N HIS A 49 6.80 0.04 -6.75
CA HIS A 49 8.09 -0.63 -6.55
C HIS A 49 8.47 -1.58 -7.68
N GLY A 50 7.57 -1.83 -8.65
CA GLY A 50 7.80 -2.83 -9.70
C GLY A 50 7.61 -4.26 -9.21
N PRO A 51 8.20 -5.26 -9.91
CA PRO A 51 8.10 -6.67 -9.54
C PRO A 51 8.63 -6.95 -8.14
N GLN A 52 7.89 -7.75 -7.35
CA GLN A 52 8.22 -8.09 -5.97
C GLN A 52 8.12 -9.59 -5.71
N ARG A 53 8.97 -10.11 -4.81
CA ARG A 53 8.79 -11.46 -4.26
C ARG A 53 7.55 -11.50 -3.36
N LEU A 54 6.99 -12.69 -3.17
CA LEU A 54 5.81 -12.85 -2.31
C LEU A 54 6.06 -12.36 -0.87
N VAL A 55 7.27 -12.64 -0.35
CA VAL A 55 7.65 -12.24 1.03
C VAL A 55 7.75 -10.72 1.16
N ASP A 56 8.40 -10.06 0.18
CA ASP A 56 8.55 -8.60 0.16
C ASP A 56 7.18 -7.92 0.00
N LEU A 57 6.32 -8.49 -0.84
CA LEU A 57 4.96 -8.00 -1.04
C LEU A 57 4.12 -8.12 0.25
N ALA A 58 4.30 -9.19 1.05
CA ALA A 58 3.64 -9.35 2.34
C ALA A 58 4.06 -8.26 3.34
N LEU A 59 5.34 -7.94 3.36
CA LEU A 59 5.88 -6.86 4.21
C LEU A 59 5.32 -5.50 3.78
N LEU A 60 5.43 -5.16 2.49
CA LEU A 60 5.03 -3.87 1.95
C LEU A 60 3.51 -3.63 2.04
N THR A 61 2.70 -4.68 1.91
CA THR A 61 1.23 -4.56 2.00
C THR A 61 0.68 -4.70 3.41
N SER A 62 1.50 -5.13 4.37
CA SER A 62 1.07 -5.51 5.74
C SER A 62 -0.03 -6.59 5.73
N ILE A 63 -0.01 -7.49 4.75
CA ILE A 63 -0.91 -8.64 4.65
C ILE A 63 -0.14 -9.88 5.08
N ASP A 64 -0.77 -10.77 5.87
CA ASP A 64 -0.15 -12.04 6.22
C ASP A 64 0.08 -12.91 4.97
N VAL A 65 1.15 -13.72 4.99
CA VAL A 65 1.61 -14.49 3.81
C VAL A 65 0.53 -15.44 3.29
N SER A 66 -0.28 -16.02 4.18
CA SER A 66 -1.32 -16.99 3.81
C SER A 66 -2.48 -16.32 3.06
N THR A 67 -2.95 -15.19 3.56
CA THR A 67 -3.97 -14.34 2.93
C THR A 67 -3.44 -13.75 1.63
N LEU A 68 -2.19 -13.26 1.63
CA LEU A 68 -1.55 -12.73 0.43
C LEU A 68 -1.46 -13.79 -0.67
N SER A 69 -1.02 -15.01 -0.35
CA SER A 69 -0.88 -16.10 -1.33
C SER A 69 -2.22 -16.42 -2.01
N ARG A 70 -3.32 -16.49 -1.23
CA ARG A 70 -4.68 -16.70 -1.77
C ARG A 70 -5.12 -15.52 -2.65
N THR A 71 -4.89 -14.30 -2.21
CA THR A 71 -5.23 -13.08 -2.95
C THR A 71 -4.46 -13.01 -4.26
N VAL A 72 -3.15 -13.26 -4.23
CA VAL A 72 -2.30 -13.35 -5.43
C VAL A 72 -2.82 -14.42 -6.40
N GLY A 73 -3.17 -15.62 -5.91
CA GLY A 73 -3.76 -16.67 -6.73
C GLY A 73 -5.04 -16.21 -7.46
N THR A 74 -5.91 -15.48 -6.76
CA THR A 74 -7.13 -14.92 -7.37
C THR A 74 -6.80 -13.84 -8.41
N MET A 75 -5.86 -12.93 -8.11
CA MET A 75 -5.46 -11.87 -9.03
C MET A 75 -4.77 -12.39 -10.28
N VAL A 76 -4.00 -13.48 -10.17
CA VAL A 76 -3.40 -14.16 -11.34
C VAL A 76 -4.52 -14.75 -12.24
N ARG A 77 -5.50 -15.47 -11.68
CA ARG A 77 -6.66 -15.99 -12.45
C ARG A 77 -7.45 -14.89 -13.13
N ARG A 78 -7.53 -13.69 -12.53
CA ARG A 78 -8.20 -12.52 -13.10
C ARG A 78 -7.33 -11.74 -14.08
N GLY A 79 -6.09 -12.13 -14.31
CA GLY A 79 -5.17 -11.46 -15.22
C GLY A 79 -4.66 -10.11 -14.75
N PHE A 80 -4.80 -9.74 -13.46
CA PHE A 80 -4.33 -8.44 -12.93
C PHE A 80 -2.83 -8.43 -12.67
N ILE A 81 -2.29 -9.56 -12.31
CA ILE A 81 -0.87 -9.77 -12.04
C ILE A 81 -0.43 -11.10 -12.67
N LEU A 82 0.87 -11.27 -12.83
CA LEU A 82 1.47 -12.53 -13.27
C LEU A 82 2.60 -12.94 -12.32
N ARG A 83 2.86 -14.25 -12.27
CA ARG A 83 4.05 -14.82 -11.67
C ARG A 83 5.06 -15.07 -12.77
N GLY A 84 6.27 -14.60 -12.56
CA GLY A 84 7.38 -14.78 -13.47
C GLY A 84 8.67 -15.05 -12.72
N VAL A 85 9.77 -15.09 -13.42
CA VAL A 85 11.12 -15.19 -12.85
C VAL A 85 11.80 -13.83 -12.86
N ALA A 86 12.62 -13.56 -11.85
CA ALA A 86 13.37 -12.32 -11.80
C ALA A 86 14.35 -12.24 -12.97
N PRO A 87 14.48 -11.09 -13.68
CA PRO A 87 15.42 -10.95 -14.78
C PRO A 87 16.88 -11.25 -14.40
N ALA A 88 17.25 -10.88 -13.18
CA ALA A 88 18.60 -11.07 -12.65
C ALA A 88 18.85 -12.47 -12.05
N ASN A 89 17.80 -13.21 -11.70
CA ASN A 89 17.93 -14.51 -11.06
C ASN A 89 16.74 -15.42 -11.44
N ARG A 90 16.96 -16.32 -12.40
CA ARG A 90 15.93 -17.23 -12.92
C ARG A 90 15.39 -18.26 -11.91
N ARG A 91 15.97 -18.36 -10.72
CA ARG A 91 15.47 -19.22 -9.62
C ARG A 91 14.48 -18.48 -8.72
N GLU A 92 14.37 -17.17 -8.86
CA GLU A 92 13.55 -16.32 -8.00
C GLU A 92 12.22 -16.01 -8.66
N VAL A 93 11.12 -16.41 -8.00
CA VAL A 93 9.76 -16.10 -8.46
C VAL A 93 9.37 -14.71 -7.99
N VAL A 94 8.99 -13.87 -8.94
CA VAL A 94 8.47 -12.52 -8.69
C VAL A 94 7.05 -12.35 -9.21
N ILE A 95 6.33 -11.44 -8.59
CA ILE A 95 4.97 -11.04 -8.94
C ILE A 95 5.06 -9.69 -9.63
N SER A 96 4.43 -9.57 -10.79
CA SER A 96 4.44 -8.34 -11.60
C SER A 96 3.01 -7.93 -11.95
N ILE A 97 2.79 -6.62 -12.07
CA ILE A 97 1.51 -6.09 -12.54
C ILE A 97 1.39 -6.23 -14.05
N THR A 98 0.21 -6.63 -14.54
CA THR A 98 -0.09 -6.69 -15.98
C THR A 98 -0.60 -5.35 -16.50
N ALA A 99 -0.76 -5.22 -17.81
CA ALA A 99 -1.43 -4.05 -18.41
C ALA A 99 -2.89 -3.90 -17.91
N GLN A 100 -3.59 -5.02 -17.68
CA GLN A 100 -4.94 -5.01 -17.12
C GLN A 100 -4.92 -4.55 -15.65
N GLY A 101 -4.00 -5.07 -14.84
CA GLY A 101 -3.83 -4.63 -13.46
C GLY A 101 -3.46 -3.15 -13.36
N ARG A 102 -2.63 -2.64 -14.27
CA ARG A 102 -2.28 -1.23 -14.36
C ARG A 102 -3.52 -0.37 -14.64
N LYS A 103 -4.35 -0.76 -15.59
CA LYS A 103 -5.61 -0.06 -15.88
C LYS A 103 -6.54 0.01 -14.66
N ILE A 104 -6.62 -1.05 -13.86
CA ILE A 104 -7.40 -1.06 -12.61
C ILE A 104 -6.78 -0.11 -11.59
N LEU A 105 -5.46 -0.16 -11.39
CA LEU A 105 -4.75 0.74 -10.49
C LEU A 105 -5.00 2.21 -10.86
N ASP A 106 -4.84 2.56 -12.14
CA ASP A 106 -5.02 3.92 -12.64
C ASP A 106 -6.46 4.44 -12.44
N LYS A 107 -7.46 3.56 -12.57
CA LYS A 107 -8.88 3.89 -12.29
C LYS A 107 -9.15 4.08 -10.79
N ALA A 108 -8.54 3.28 -9.92
CA ALA A 108 -8.76 3.32 -8.48
C ALA A 108 -7.96 4.43 -7.78
N LEU A 109 -6.82 4.83 -8.33
CA LEU A 109 -5.92 5.82 -7.74
C LEU A 109 -6.60 7.17 -7.43
N PRO A 110 -7.43 7.78 -8.31
CA PRO A 110 -8.14 9.01 -7.98
C PRO A 110 -9.07 8.87 -6.77
N SER A 111 -9.72 7.71 -6.59
CA SER A 111 -10.55 7.44 -5.42
C SER A 111 -9.71 7.38 -4.14
N ALA A 112 -8.55 6.71 -4.18
CA ALA A 112 -7.63 6.64 -3.05
C ALA A 112 -7.14 8.04 -2.63
N ILE A 113 -6.78 8.89 -3.61
CA ILE A 113 -6.34 10.27 -3.36
C ILE A 113 -7.47 11.11 -2.76
N ARG A 114 -8.67 11.08 -3.34
CA ARG A 114 -9.84 11.79 -2.78
C ARG A 114 -10.14 11.34 -1.37
N TYR A 115 -9.97 10.05 -1.12
CA TYR A 115 -10.20 9.47 0.19
C TYR A 115 -9.21 10.01 1.23
N GLU A 116 -7.90 10.02 0.93
CA GLU A 116 -6.89 10.64 1.79
C GLU A 116 -7.24 12.11 2.06
N GLN A 117 -7.58 12.87 1.01
CA GLN A 117 -7.95 14.27 1.15
C GLN A 117 -9.16 14.46 2.07
N SER A 118 -10.19 13.62 1.97
CA SER A 118 -11.37 13.71 2.83
C SER A 118 -11.07 13.46 4.31
N LEU A 119 -10.07 12.63 4.60
CA LEU A 119 -9.64 12.34 5.98
C LEU A 119 -8.92 13.53 6.62
N ILE A 120 -8.18 14.32 5.84
CA ILE A 120 -7.31 15.37 6.35
C ILE A 120 -7.87 16.78 6.15
N THR A 121 -8.94 16.93 5.37
CA THR A 121 -9.59 18.24 5.14
C THR A 121 -10.05 18.85 6.45
N GLY A 122 -9.67 20.11 6.68
CA GLY A 122 -9.98 20.84 7.92
C GLY A 122 -9.02 20.58 9.08
N LEU A 123 -8.08 19.65 8.95
CA LEU A 123 -7.02 19.45 9.96
C LEU A 123 -5.82 20.34 9.69
N PRO A 124 -5.16 20.89 10.72
CA PRO A 124 -3.92 21.65 10.56
C PRO A 124 -2.82 20.78 9.92
N LYS A 125 -2.14 21.28 8.91
CA LYS A 125 -1.08 20.55 8.20
C LYS A 125 -0.01 19.98 9.15
N LYS A 126 0.39 20.76 10.16
CA LYS A 126 1.37 20.32 11.19
C LYS A 126 0.92 19.07 11.94
N ASP A 127 -0.39 18.96 12.22
CA ASP A 127 -0.95 17.85 12.99
C ASP A 127 -1.06 16.59 12.11
N VAL A 128 -1.41 16.76 10.83
CA VAL A 128 -1.39 15.66 9.83
C VAL A 128 0.02 15.10 9.69
N GLU A 129 1.04 15.96 9.55
CA GLU A 129 2.43 15.51 9.45
C GLU A 129 2.93 14.87 10.76
N ALA A 130 2.49 15.37 11.92
CA ALA A 130 2.78 14.75 13.21
C ALA A 130 2.15 13.36 13.31
N ALA A 131 0.87 13.22 12.93
CA ALA A 131 0.18 11.93 12.92
C ALA A 131 0.88 10.91 11.99
N LYS A 132 1.27 11.31 10.78
CA LYS A 132 2.04 10.45 9.86
C LYS A 132 3.34 9.96 10.52
N ARG A 133 4.12 10.86 11.13
CA ARG A 133 5.36 10.48 11.84
C ARG A 133 5.12 9.51 12.99
N VAL A 134 4.09 9.77 13.81
CA VAL A 134 3.77 8.90 14.95
C VAL A 134 3.35 7.51 14.48
N LEU A 135 2.45 7.43 13.49
CA LEU A 135 1.99 6.15 12.95
C LEU A 135 3.13 5.35 12.30
N THR A 136 4.05 6.01 11.58
CA THR A 136 5.23 5.37 11.01
C THR A 136 6.12 4.81 12.11
N ALA A 137 6.46 5.61 13.13
CA ALA A 137 7.30 5.17 14.25
C ALA A 137 6.65 4.03 15.06
N MET A 138 5.33 4.05 15.25
CA MET A 138 4.60 2.94 15.88
C MET A 138 4.70 1.67 15.05
N PHE A 139 4.52 1.78 13.73
CA PHE A 139 4.63 0.64 12.81
C PHE A 139 6.04 0.02 12.86
N GLU A 140 7.09 0.84 12.77
CA GLU A 140 8.49 0.39 12.81
C GLU A 140 8.80 -0.38 14.10
N ARG A 141 8.43 0.18 15.27
CA ARG A 141 8.61 -0.49 16.57
C ARG A 141 7.87 -1.82 16.67
N LEU A 142 6.64 -1.89 16.16
CA LEU A 142 5.85 -3.11 16.18
C LEU A 142 6.38 -4.13 15.17
N ALA A 143 6.84 -3.69 14.01
CA ALA A 143 7.45 -4.55 13.00
C ALA A 143 8.72 -5.24 13.54
N GLU A 144 9.57 -4.53 14.26
CA GLU A 144 10.75 -5.09 14.92
C GLU A 144 10.36 -6.18 15.92
N GLN A 145 9.34 -5.95 16.76
CA GLN A 145 8.88 -6.91 17.76
C GLN A 145 8.36 -8.22 17.14
N VAL A 146 7.82 -8.17 15.93
CA VAL A 146 7.34 -9.36 15.21
C VAL A 146 8.36 -9.90 14.18
N GLY A 147 9.62 -9.44 14.25
CA GLY A 147 10.71 -9.88 13.39
C GLY A 147 10.59 -9.47 11.93
N ARG A 148 9.84 -8.38 11.65
CA ARG A 148 9.74 -7.79 10.31
C ARG A 148 10.74 -6.64 10.19
N SER A 149 11.64 -6.69 9.18
CA SER A 149 12.60 -5.59 8.94
C SER A 149 11.91 -4.35 8.38
N PRO A 150 12.01 -3.18 9.03
CA PRO A 150 11.39 -1.92 8.56
C PRO A 150 12.02 -1.37 7.27
N SER A 151 13.26 -1.77 6.97
CA SER A 151 14.11 -1.20 5.91
C SER A 151 13.55 -1.27 4.47
N MET A 152 12.46 -2.03 4.22
CA MET A 152 11.89 -2.17 2.88
C MET A 152 10.76 -1.16 2.58
N MET A 153 10.41 -0.29 3.53
CA MET A 153 9.26 0.63 3.37
C MET A 153 9.66 2.06 2.97
N GLU A 154 10.93 2.31 2.68
CA GLU A 154 11.31 3.62 2.14
C GLU A 154 10.73 3.79 0.73
N PRO A 155 9.96 4.88 0.49
CA PRO A 155 9.47 5.17 -0.84
C PRO A 155 10.64 5.31 -1.80
N ASN A 156 10.62 4.59 -2.92
CA ASN A 156 11.62 4.69 -3.98
C ASN A 156 11.56 6.09 -4.63
N ARG A 157 12.23 7.07 -4.01
CA ARG A 157 12.28 8.47 -4.48
C ARG A 157 12.97 8.65 -5.84
N LYS A 158 13.46 7.58 -6.48
CA LYS A 158 14.25 7.67 -7.73
C LYS A 158 13.42 7.66 -9.02
N SER A 159 12.09 7.47 -8.99
CA SER A 159 11.30 7.35 -10.23
C SER A 159 10.69 8.65 -10.76
N THR A 160 10.72 9.74 -10.02
CA THR A 160 10.06 11.01 -10.42
C THR A 160 10.94 11.98 -11.22
N SER A 161 12.24 11.70 -11.41
CA SER A 161 13.15 12.67 -12.07
C SER A 161 13.38 12.46 -13.58
N ARG A 162 12.63 11.56 -14.26
CA ARG A 162 12.82 11.28 -15.70
C ARG A 162 11.62 11.66 -16.59
N ARG A 163 10.95 12.76 -16.33
CA ARG A 163 9.96 13.33 -17.26
C ARG A 163 10.12 14.85 -17.44
N SER A 164 11.30 15.29 -17.89
CA SER A 164 11.41 16.61 -18.52
C SER A 164 12.69 16.67 -19.37
N SER A 165 12.72 15.96 -20.50
CA SER A 165 13.58 16.30 -21.62
C SER A 165 12.69 16.55 -22.83
N LYS A 166 12.38 17.83 -23.05
CA LYS A 166 11.83 18.34 -24.32
C LYS A 166 12.79 18.00 -25.46
N PRO A 167 12.31 17.60 -26.64
CA PRO A 167 13.13 17.57 -27.85
C PRO A 167 13.38 19.01 -28.28
N GLN A 168 14.65 19.40 -28.39
CA GLN A 168 15.05 20.61 -29.10
C GLN A 168 14.80 20.40 -30.57
N ALA A 169 13.98 21.26 -31.17
CA ALA A 169 13.86 21.41 -32.61
C ALA A 169 15.18 21.94 -33.17
N ARG A 170 15.76 21.22 -34.13
CA ARG A 170 16.79 21.73 -35.01
C ARG A 170 16.14 22.45 -36.20
N LYS A 171 16.55 23.69 -36.40
CA LYS A 171 16.42 24.42 -37.64
C LYS A 171 17.31 23.82 -38.72
#